data_969cc0cfcecd6c32ee6b871d83d300c4
#
_entry.id   969cc0cfcecd6c32ee6b871d83d300c4
#
_cell.length_a   1.000
_cell.length_b   1.000
_cell.length_c   1.000
_cell.angle_alpha   90.00
_cell.angle_beta   90.00
_cell.angle_gamma   90.00
#
_symmetry.space_group_name_H-M   'P 1'
#
loop_
_entity.id
_entity.type
_entity.pdbx_description
1 polymer ?
#
loop_
_entity_poly.entity_id
_entity_poly.type
_entity_poly.pdbx_seq_one_letter_code
_entity_poly.pdbx_strand_id
1 'polypeptide(L)'
;MKKLIIILMALIAYSTHVFADKVSFTASAPDAVVVGEQFRLSYIVTTQKVKDFRAPSIKGFDVLMGPSRSQQSSTQIVNGNVTSTSSITFTYILMANNAGEYTIPGASIIADGDQMVSNSVKIKVLPQDQGGNSGQNNSSSGSIHSSSGTSVSNQDLFIMASASKTNVYEQEAFVLTYKIYTRESNLQLNNAKLPDFKGFHSQEIEMTTNARWTPEHYQGRNYYTTVYRQFVLFPQQSGKLYIDPAQFQMTIGKPVQSDDPFDAFFNGGSNVIEIKKNISTPKIAINVNPLPTGKPADFSGGVGEFNISSSINSKELKTNDAITIKLVISGTGNLKLISNPEIKFPDDFEVYDPKVDNQVRLTREGLTGLSLIHI
;
A
#
# COMPACT_ATOMS: atom_id res chain seq x y z
N MET A 1 29.33 -55.22 -18.73
CA MET A 1 29.48 -54.02 -19.59
C MET A 1 28.17 -53.27 -19.80
N LYS A 2 27.04 -53.89 -20.21
CA LYS A 2 25.78 -53.15 -20.44
C LYS A 2 25.20 -52.40 -19.19
N LYS A 3 25.35 -52.95 -17.97
CA LYS A 3 24.90 -52.30 -16.73
C LYS A 3 25.76 -51.07 -16.33
N LEU A 4 27.04 -51.08 -16.69
CA LEU A 4 27.96 -49.98 -16.42
C LEU A 4 27.68 -48.78 -17.34
N ILE A 5 27.29 -49.03 -18.60
CA ILE A 5 26.90 -47.99 -19.57
C ILE A 5 25.59 -47.33 -19.18
N ILE A 6 24.64 -48.05 -18.61
CA ILE A 6 23.36 -47.49 -18.13
C ILE A 6 23.58 -46.55 -16.92
N ILE A 7 24.49 -46.90 -16.01
CA ILE A 7 24.84 -46.05 -14.87
C ILE A 7 25.60 -44.80 -15.33
N LEU A 8 26.46 -44.92 -16.33
CA LEU A 8 27.17 -43.79 -16.90
C LEU A 8 26.24 -42.81 -17.67
N MET A 9 25.20 -43.38 -18.38
CA MET A 9 24.17 -42.53 -19.00
C MET A 9 23.24 -41.88 -17.99
N ALA A 10 22.94 -42.52 -16.86
CA ALA A 10 22.14 -41.90 -15.78
C ALA A 10 22.90 -40.80 -15.05
N LEU A 11 24.24 -40.87 -14.98
CA LEU A 11 25.06 -39.78 -14.40
C LEU A 11 25.19 -38.55 -15.32
N ILE A 12 25.06 -38.71 -16.64
CA ILE A 12 25.11 -37.59 -17.61
C ILE A 12 23.74 -36.86 -17.66
N ALA A 13 22.62 -37.52 -17.23
CA ALA A 13 21.31 -36.89 -17.17
C ALA A 13 21.11 -35.98 -15.95
N TYR A 14 22.03 -35.94 -14.98
CA TYR A 14 22.13 -34.88 -13.98
C TYR A 14 22.83 -33.64 -14.57
N SER A 15 22.26 -33.09 -15.63
CA SER A 15 22.60 -31.75 -16.06
C SER A 15 22.13 -30.78 -14.94
N THR A 16 23.13 -30.28 -14.21
CA THR A 16 22.94 -29.15 -13.31
C THR A 16 22.23 -28.05 -14.10
N HIS A 17 20.97 -27.79 -13.75
CA HIS A 17 20.33 -26.56 -14.16
C HIS A 17 21.13 -25.42 -13.53
N VAL A 18 22.09 -24.89 -14.26
CA VAL A 18 22.70 -23.60 -13.97
C VAL A 18 21.56 -22.59 -14.13
N PHE A 19 20.98 -22.16 -13.01
CA PHE A 19 20.13 -20.98 -13.00
C PHE A 19 21.06 -19.81 -13.37
N ALA A 20 21.14 -19.50 -14.65
CA ALA A 20 21.66 -18.23 -15.07
C ALA A 20 20.76 -17.15 -14.46
N ASP A 21 21.29 -16.31 -13.58
CA ASP A 21 20.56 -15.16 -13.04
C ASP A 21 19.99 -14.39 -14.23
N LYS A 22 18.65 -14.32 -14.28
CA LYS A 22 17.96 -13.68 -15.38
C LYS A 22 18.31 -12.21 -15.39
N VAL A 23 18.93 -11.73 -16.47
CA VAL A 23 19.20 -10.30 -16.64
C VAL A 23 17.93 -9.51 -16.41
N SER A 24 17.98 -8.51 -15.53
CA SER A 24 16.87 -7.60 -15.27
C SER A 24 17.25 -6.18 -15.70
N PHE A 25 16.25 -5.46 -16.21
CA PHE A 25 16.38 -4.04 -16.56
C PHE A 25 15.22 -3.28 -15.96
N THR A 26 15.52 -2.41 -14.99
CA THR A 26 14.52 -1.72 -14.18
C THR A 26 14.77 -0.22 -14.10
N ALA A 27 13.70 0.56 -14.07
CA ALA A 27 13.71 2.00 -13.78
C ALA A 27 13.24 2.26 -12.36
N SER A 28 13.90 3.22 -11.68
CA SER A 28 13.59 3.65 -10.32
C SER A 28 13.67 5.17 -10.20
N ALA A 29 12.65 5.76 -9.56
CA ALA A 29 12.60 7.17 -9.20
C ALA A 29 11.78 7.32 -7.91
N PRO A 30 11.80 8.49 -7.22
CA PRO A 30 10.88 8.77 -6.12
C PRO A 30 9.42 8.72 -6.58
N ASP A 31 8.53 8.21 -5.73
CA ASP A 31 7.08 8.17 -6.04
C ASP A 31 6.47 9.58 -6.06
N ALA A 32 7.05 10.54 -5.32
CA ALA A 32 6.65 11.94 -5.33
C ALA A 32 7.83 12.87 -5.05
N VAL A 33 7.74 14.09 -5.60
CA VAL A 33 8.69 15.19 -5.46
C VAL A 33 7.93 16.51 -5.36
N VAL A 34 8.60 17.59 -4.96
CA VAL A 34 8.00 18.94 -4.89
C VAL A 34 8.42 19.75 -6.12
N VAL A 35 7.59 20.69 -6.58
CA VAL A 35 7.94 21.64 -7.66
C VAL A 35 9.25 22.35 -7.32
N GLY A 36 10.20 22.37 -8.27
CA GLY A 36 11.55 22.92 -8.11
C GLY A 36 12.55 21.95 -7.46
N GLU A 37 12.11 20.77 -7.00
CA GLU A 37 12.98 19.76 -6.43
C GLU A 37 13.73 19.00 -7.52
N GLN A 38 15.02 18.77 -7.25
CA GLN A 38 15.85 17.90 -8.07
C GLN A 38 15.78 16.46 -7.56
N PHE A 39 15.59 15.52 -8.46
CA PHE A 39 15.51 14.12 -8.10
C PHE A 39 16.26 13.22 -9.09
N ARG A 40 16.51 12.01 -8.68
CA ARG A 40 17.25 11.03 -9.45
C ARG A 40 16.30 10.04 -10.14
N LEU A 41 16.48 9.85 -11.44
CA LEU A 41 15.92 8.76 -12.23
C LEU A 41 17.05 7.81 -12.58
N SER A 42 16.96 6.54 -12.19
CA SER A 42 17.98 5.53 -12.40
C SER A 42 17.42 4.38 -13.22
N TYR A 43 18.17 3.94 -14.25
CA TYR A 43 17.93 2.72 -15.00
C TYR A 43 19.03 1.74 -14.65
N ILE A 44 18.67 0.58 -14.10
CA ILE A 44 19.60 -0.42 -13.56
C ILE A 44 19.46 -1.69 -14.37
N VAL A 45 20.56 -2.19 -14.91
CA VAL A 45 20.62 -3.48 -15.61
C VAL A 45 21.64 -4.40 -14.93
N THR A 46 21.24 -5.68 -14.69
CA THR A 46 22.06 -6.68 -13.97
C THR A 46 22.97 -7.46 -14.91
N THR A 47 23.75 -6.76 -15.74
CA THR A 47 24.83 -7.33 -16.59
C THR A 47 25.86 -6.27 -16.91
N GLN A 48 27.05 -6.68 -17.35
CA GLN A 48 28.08 -5.77 -17.84
C GLN A 48 28.06 -5.62 -19.37
N LYS A 49 27.39 -6.50 -20.08
CA LYS A 49 27.36 -6.52 -21.56
C LYS A 49 26.16 -5.71 -22.06
N VAL A 50 26.31 -4.40 -22.04
CA VAL A 50 25.27 -3.46 -22.38
C VAL A 50 25.65 -2.63 -23.57
N LYS A 51 24.73 -2.50 -24.54
CA LYS A 51 24.86 -1.66 -25.75
C LYS A 51 23.54 -0.89 -25.97
N ASP A 52 23.61 0.18 -26.74
CA ASP A 52 22.45 0.93 -27.29
C ASP A 52 21.41 1.31 -26.27
N PHE A 53 21.85 1.87 -25.12
CA PHE A 53 20.91 2.47 -24.16
C PHE A 53 20.22 3.67 -24.81
N ARG A 54 18.89 3.64 -24.84
CA ARG A 54 18.03 4.71 -25.35
C ARG A 54 17.04 5.13 -24.28
N ALA A 55 17.19 6.36 -23.80
CA ALA A 55 16.24 6.95 -22.87
C ALA A 55 14.93 7.25 -23.57
N PRO A 56 13.79 7.14 -22.85
CA PRO A 56 12.50 7.59 -23.35
C PRO A 56 12.43 9.11 -23.38
N SER A 57 11.37 9.66 -23.99
CA SER A 57 11.04 11.08 -23.85
C SER A 57 10.63 11.37 -22.41
N ILE A 58 11.38 12.24 -21.73
CA ILE A 58 11.13 12.68 -20.35
C ILE A 58 10.31 13.99 -20.44
N LYS A 59 8.97 13.87 -20.38
CA LYS A 59 8.07 15.01 -20.44
C LYS A 59 7.69 15.48 -19.02
N GLY A 60 7.58 16.80 -18.82
CA GLY A 60 7.16 17.40 -17.55
C GLY A 60 8.29 17.66 -16.56
N PHE A 61 9.53 17.32 -16.93
CA PHE A 61 10.73 17.52 -16.12
C PHE A 61 11.85 18.14 -16.96
N ASP A 62 12.65 19.00 -16.36
CA ASP A 62 13.90 19.46 -16.95
C ASP A 62 15.01 18.44 -16.66
N VAL A 63 15.75 18.08 -17.69
CA VAL A 63 16.92 17.21 -17.55
C VAL A 63 18.13 18.09 -17.23
N LEU A 64 18.55 18.09 -15.96
CA LEU A 64 19.69 18.89 -15.50
C LEU A 64 21.02 18.20 -15.81
N MET A 65 21.04 16.85 -15.71
CA MET A 65 22.22 16.03 -15.96
C MET A 65 21.81 14.63 -16.42
N GLY A 66 22.65 14.05 -17.29
CA GLY A 66 22.53 12.64 -17.62
C GLY A 66 22.50 12.32 -19.13
N PRO A 67 22.55 11.03 -19.46
CA PRO A 67 22.77 9.90 -18.52
C PRO A 67 24.23 9.83 -18.05
N SER A 68 24.48 9.75 -16.76
CA SER A 68 25.76 9.32 -16.23
C SER A 68 25.74 7.79 -16.05
N ARG A 69 26.78 7.11 -16.50
CA ARG A 69 26.94 5.66 -16.42
C ARG A 69 27.84 5.31 -15.25
N SER A 70 27.36 4.48 -14.33
CA SER A 70 28.19 3.86 -13.30
C SER A 70 28.09 2.33 -13.39
N GLN A 71 29.16 1.66 -12.98
CA GLN A 71 29.24 0.20 -12.97
C GLN A 71 29.61 -0.24 -11.56
N GLN A 72 28.89 -1.23 -11.05
CA GLN A 72 29.16 -1.86 -9.77
C GLN A 72 29.31 -3.35 -9.97
N SER A 73 30.33 -3.94 -9.32
CA SER A 73 30.54 -5.38 -9.28
C SER A 73 30.69 -5.80 -7.82
N SER A 74 29.98 -6.84 -7.42
CA SER A 74 30.05 -7.41 -6.07
C SER A 74 30.30 -8.91 -6.20
N THR A 75 31.25 -9.42 -5.44
CA THR A 75 31.54 -10.85 -5.36
C THR A 75 31.32 -11.30 -3.93
N GLN A 76 30.44 -12.27 -3.76
CA GLN A 76 30.11 -12.87 -2.47
C GLN A 76 30.55 -14.33 -2.46
N ILE A 77 31.21 -14.75 -1.38
CA ILE A 77 31.59 -16.14 -1.15
C ILE A 77 30.81 -16.67 0.03
N VAL A 78 29.91 -17.64 -0.21
CA VAL A 78 29.10 -18.29 0.83
C VAL A 78 29.32 -19.80 0.72
N ASN A 79 29.83 -20.41 1.79
CA ASN A 79 30.10 -21.86 1.87
C ASN A 79 30.95 -22.40 0.70
N GLY A 80 31.95 -21.61 0.25
CA GLY A 80 32.83 -22.00 -0.87
C GLY A 80 32.22 -21.75 -2.26
N ASN A 81 30.97 -21.34 -2.37
CA ASN A 81 30.38 -20.93 -3.64
C ASN A 81 30.63 -19.43 -3.87
N VAL A 82 31.18 -19.10 -5.02
CA VAL A 82 31.45 -17.72 -5.43
C VAL A 82 30.29 -17.25 -6.31
N THR A 83 29.54 -16.26 -5.84
CA THR A 83 28.54 -15.57 -6.64
C THR A 83 29.03 -14.17 -6.95
N SER A 84 29.13 -13.83 -8.24
CA SER A 84 29.51 -12.50 -8.71
C SER A 84 28.30 -11.85 -9.38
N THR A 85 27.84 -10.74 -8.83
CA THR A 85 26.80 -9.91 -9.43
C THR A 85 27.41 -8.63 -9.94
N SER A 86 27.00 -8.21 -11.13
CA SER A 86 27.41 -6.92 -11.67
C SER A 86 26.22 -6.17 -12.26
N SER A 87 26.24 -4.88 -12.11
CA SER A 87 25.18 -4.00 -12.62
C SER A 87 25.76 -2.74 -13.24
N ILE A 88 25.04 -2.23 -14.25
CA ILE A 88 25.27 -0.92 -14.82
C ILE A 88 24.04 -0.07 -14.52
N THR A 89 24.29 1.15 -14.04
CA THR A 89 23.27 2.13 -13.74
C THR A 89 23.43 3.36 -14.62
N PHE A 90 22.38 3.76 -15.30
CA PHE A 90 22.29 5.02 -16.03
C PHE A 90 21.44 5.99 -15.20
N THR A 91 22.03 7.12 -14.82
CA THR A 91 21.40 8.08 -13.89
C THR A 91 21.16 9.41 -14.57
N TYR A 92 19.94 9.92 -14.42
CA TYR A 92 19.54 11.28 -14.74
C TYR A 92 19.25 12.05 -13.46
N ILE A 93 19.60 13.33 -13.45
CA ILE A 93 19.10 14.32 -12.47
C ILE A 93 18.06 15.17 -13.18
N LEU A 94 16.85 15.12 -12.67
CA LEU A 94 15.69 15.81 -13.21
C LEU A 94 15.20 16.87 -12.21
N MET A 95 14.53 17.91 -12.70
CA MET A 95 13.85 18.92 -11.88
C MET A 95 12.38 18.96 -12.25
N ALA A 96 11.52 18.98 -11.24
CA ALA A 96 10.08 19.05 -11.42
C ALA A 96 9.61 20.52 -11.62
N ASN A 97 8.89 20.80 -12.72
CA ASN A 97 8.51 22.16 -13.07
C ASN A 97 7.09 22.51 -12.61
N ASN A 98 6.14 21.61 -12.75
CA ASN A 98 4.73 21.85 -12.44
C ASN A 98 4.15 20.72 -11.62
N ALA A 99 3.23 21.05 -10.70
CA ALA A 99 2.49 20.07 -9.94
C ALA A 99 1.59 19.21 -10.86
N GLY A 100 1.47 17.91 -10.56
CA GLY A 100 0.68 16.97 -11.36
C GLY A 100 1.18 15.53 -11.24
N GLU A 101 0.55 14.64 -11.98
CA GLU A 101 0.98 13.23 -12.08
C GLU A 101 1.62 12.99 -13.44
N TYR A 102 2.83 12.47 -13.43
CA TYR A 102 3.63 12.23 -14.63
C TYR A 102 4.03 10.77 -14.72
N THR A 103 4.08 10.25 -15.94
CA THR A 103 4.60 8.90 -16.21
C THR A 103 5.76 9.00 -17.18
N ILE A 104 6.93 8.55 -16.76
CA ILE A 104 8.10 8.40 -17.62
C ILE A 104 8.09 6.97 -18.17
N PRO A 105 8.02 6.79 -19.50
CA PRO A 105 8.03 5.47 -20.12
C PRO A 105 9.32 4.70 -19.84
N GLY A 106 9.35 3.39 -20.09
CA GLY A 106 10.54 2.59 -19.98
C GLY A 106 11.62 2.97 -21.00
N ALA A 107 12.90 2.89 -20.61
CA ALA A 107 14.04 2.97 -21.51
C ALA A 107 14.26 1.63 -22.22
N SER A 108 14.92 1.65 -23.38
CA SER A 108 15.33 0.44 -24.11
C SER A 108 16.85 0.27 -24.10
N ILE A 109 17.29 -1.00 -24.15
CA ILE A 109 18.71 -1.39 -24.08
C ILE A 109 18.91 -2.73 -24.79
N ILE A 110 20.13 -2.98 -25.25
CA ILE A 110 20.55 -4.33 -25.64
C ILE A 110 21.47 -4.86 -24.53
N ALA A 111 21.01 -5.91 -23.84
CA ALA A 111 21.73 -6.54 -22.74
C ALA A 111 21.96 -8.02 -23.04
N ASP A 112 23.21 -8.48 -22.99
CA ASP A 112 23.65 -9.84 -23.36
C ASP A 112 23.21 -10.30 -24.76
N GLY A 113 22.90 -9.36 -25.66
CA GLY A 113 22.43 -9.61 -27.02
C GLY A 113 20.93 -9.48 -27.22
N ASP A 114 20.16 -9.44 -26.16
CA ASP A 114 18.70 -9.32 -26.19
C ASP A 114 18.23 -7.87 -26.01
N GLN A 115 17.18 -7.48 -26.73
CA GLN A 115 16.54 -6.20 -26.55
C GLN A 115 15.63 -6.25 -25.33
N MET A 116 15.83 -5.32 -24.39
CA MET A 116 15.03 -5.21 -23.16
C MET A 116 14.45 -3.81 -23.03
N VAL A 117 13.31 -3.73 -22.37
CA VAL A 117 12.63 -2.46 -22.01
C VAL A 117 12.39 -2.46 -20.50
N SER A 118 12.73 -1.37 -19.83
CA SER A 118 12.47 -1.23 -18.40
C SER A 118 10.97 -0.97 -18.11
N ASN A 119 10.59 -1.08 -16.84
CA ASN A 119 9.29 -0.58 -16.41
C ASN A 119 9.19 0.95 -16.61
N SER A 120 7.96 1.45 -16.70
CA SER A 120 7.66 2.87 -16.56
C SER A 120 7.67 3.27 -15.07
N VAL A 121 7.94 4.55 -14.79
CA VAL A 121 7.85 5.13 -13.43
C VAL A 121 6.80 6.21 -13.40
N LYS A 122 5.96 6.19 -12.34
CA LYS A 122 4.97 7.22 -12.08
C LYS A 122 5.48 8.12 -10.96
N ILE A 123 5.42 9.44 -11.18
CA ILE A 123 5.92 10.44 -10.24
C ILE A 123 4.81 11.47 -10.02
N LYS A 124 4.45 11.67 -8.75
CA LYS A 124 3.54 12.72 -8.33
C LYS A 124 4.35 13.98 -7.98
N VAL A 125 4.14 15.06 -8.69
CA VAL A 125 4.76 16.35 -8.37
C VAL A 125 3.80 17.16 -7.50
N LEU A 126 4.22 17.44 -6.26
CA LEU A 126 3.46 18.20 -5.28
C LEU A 126 3.75 19.71 -5.46
N PRO A 127 2.77 20.59 -5.21
CA PRO A 127 3.02 22.04 -5.20
C PRO A 127 4.00 22.41 -4.08
N GLN A 128 4.58 23.60 -4.16
CA GLN A 128 5.41 24.14 -3.08
C GLN A 128 4.57 24.47 -1.85
N ASP A 129 5.21 24.47 -0.67
CA ASP A 129 4.56 24.91 0.57
C ASP A 129 4.08 26.35 0.46
N GLN A 130 2.83 26.62 0.80
CA GLN A 130 2.30 27.97 0.92
C GLN A 130 2.72 28.55 2.28
N GLY A 131 3.55 29.59 2.27
CA GLY A 131 3.93 30.34 3.48
C GLY A 131 5.33 30.10 4.02
N GLY A 132 6.23 29.48 3.27
CA GLY A 132 7.66 29.52 3.56
C GLY A 132 8.26 30.83 3.02
N ASN A 133 8.58 31.78 3.90
CA ASN A 133 9.46 32.90 3.55
C ASN A 133 10.80 32.27 3.13
N SER A 134 11.05 32.23 1.82
CA SER A 134 12.29 31.70 1.26
C SER A 134 13.43 32.65 1.59
N GLY A 135 13.98 32.48 2.79
CA GLY A 135 15.35 32.87 3.08
C GLY A 135 16.25 32.03 2.17
N GLN A 136 16.79 32.72 1.20
CA GLN A 136 17.74 32.24 0.22
C GLN A 136 18.94 31.60 0.92
N ASN A 137 18.97 30.28 1.00
CA ASN A 137 20.18 29.52 1.26
C ASN A 137 20.23 28.35 0.30
N ASN A 138 21.16 28.48 -0.65
CA ASN A 138 21.61 27.46 -1.52
C ASN A 138 22.04 26.20 -0.73
N SER A 139 21.21 25.18 -0.73
CA SER A 139 21.62 23.81 -0.42
C SER A 139 20.67 22.86 -1.12
N SER A 140 21.17 22.20 -2.12
CA SER A 140 20.60 21.13 -2.88
C SER A 140 20.18 19.96 -1.99
N SER A 141 18.93 19.86 -1.66
CA SER A 141 18.19 18.65 -1.32
C SER A 141 16.74 19.04 -1.05
N GLY A 142 15.87 18.74 -2.00
CA GLY A 142 14.43 18.92 -1.87
C GLY A 142 13.85 17.93 -0.87
N SER A 143 14.02 18.21 0.39
CA SER A 143 13.40 17.49 1.49
C SER A 143 12.21 18.28 2.01
N ILE A 144 11.13 17.60 2.37
CA ILE A 144 10.08 18.18 3.21
C ILE A 144 10.78 18.68 4.48
N HIS A 145 10.90 20.01 4.65
CA HIS A 145 11.75 20.57 5.70
C HIS A 145 11.11 20.38 7.08
N SER A 146 11.83 19.75 7.98
CA SER A 146 11.52 19.77 9.41
C SER A 146 11.76 21.19 9.97
N SER A 147 10.96 21.60 10.95
CA SER A 147 11.14 22.88 11.63
C SER A 147 12.50 22.92 12.35
N SER A 148 13.30 23.94 12.09
CA SER A 148 14.52 24.17 12.86
C SER A 148 14.14 24.67 14.27
N GLY A 149 14.44 23.88 15.32
CA GLY A 149 14.16 24.22 16.71
C GLY A 149 13.96 23.01 17.63
N THR A 150 14.01 23.26 18.93
CA THR A 150 13.84 22.24 19.98
C THR A 150 12.39 21.87 20.27
N SER A 151 11.42 22.41 19.52
CA SER A 151 9.99 22.11 19.65
C SER A 151 9.41 21.56 18.35
N VAL A 152 8.38 20.74 18.44
CA VAL A 152 7.61 20.21 17.30
C VAL A 152 6.19 20.76 17.40
N SER A 153 5.79 21.56 16.41
CA SER A 153 4.45 22.16 16.39
C SER A 153 3.36 21.11 16.10
N ASN A 154 2.11 21.43 16.42
CA ASN A 154 0.97 20.60 16.04
C ASN A 154 0.72 20.61 14.53
N GLN A 155 1.35 21.52 13.79
CA GLN A 155 1.31 21.57 12.34
C GLN A 155 2.41 20.71 11.69
N ASP A 156 3.49 20.38 12.42
CA ASP A 156 4.57 19.56 11.88
C ASP A 156 4.36 18.06 12.11
N LEU A 157 3.57 17.71 13.12
CA LEU A 157 3.21 16.33 13.43
C LEU A 157 1.81 16.27 14.01
N PHE A 158 0.90 15.57 13.32
CA PHE A 158 -0.46 15.29 13.78
C PHE A 158 -0.96 13.95 13.23
N ILE A 159 -2.05 13.46 13.81
CA ILE A 159 -2.72 12.24 13.37
C ILE A 159 -4.16 12.62 13.02
N MET A 160 -4.56 12.28 11.80
CA MET A 160 -5.92 12.46 11.32
C MET A 160 -6.69 11.16 11.46
N ALA A 161 -7.87 11.24 12.08
CA ALA A 161 -8.88 10.21 12.02
C ALA A 161 -9.95 10.66 11.00
N SER A 162 -10.22 9.83 10.00
CA SER A 162 -11.19 10.14 8.94
C SER A 162 -12.11 8.95 8.70
N ALA A 163 -13.42 9.22 8.60
CA ALA A 163 -14.42 8.25 8.20
C ALA A 163 -14.71 8.40 6.69
N SER A 164 -14.82 7.29 5.96
CA SER A 164 -15.14 7.31 4.52
C SER A 164 -16.55 7.84 4.24
N LYS A 165 -17.45 7.67 5.22
CA LYS A 165 -18.83 8.20 5.21
C LYS A 165 -19.18 8.69 6.61
N THR A 166 -19.92 9.80 6.71
CA THR A 166 -20.43 10.35 7.98
C THR A 166 -21.95 10.25 8.10
N ASN A 167 -22.62 9.89 7.00
CA ASN A 167 -24.05 9.57 6.94
C ASN A 167 -24.18 8.15 6.38
N VAL A 168 -24.70 7.24 7.17
CA VAL A 168 -24.82 5.81 6.85
C VAL A 168 -26.15 5.28 7.37
N TYR A 169 -26.57 4.11 6.92
CA TYR A 169 -27.66 3.34 7.53
C TYR A 169 -27.15 2.43 8.64
N GLU A 170 -28.09 1.94 9.48
CA GLU A 170 -27.76 0.84 10.40
C GLU A 170 -27.16 -0.31 9.63
N GLN A 171 -26.09 -0.94 10.18
CA GLN A 171 -25.35 -2.04 9.59
C GLN A 171 -24.61 -1.71 8.27
N GLU A 172 -24.68 -0.48 7.75
CA GLU A 172 -23.90 -0.09 6.57
C GLU A 172 -22.44 0.07 6.94
N ALA A 173 -21.58 -0.60 6.18
CA ALA A 173 -20.14 -0.54 6.37
C ALA A 173 -19.54 0.82 5.97
N PHE A 174 -18.67 1.36 6.80
CA PHE A 174 -17.77 2.46 6.43
C PHE A 174 -16.38 2.26 7.03
N VAL A 175 -15.39 2.90 6.44
CA VAL A 175 -13.98 2.76 6.87
C VAL A 175 -13.55 3.94 7.70
N LEU A 176 -12.99 3.66 8.86
CA LEU A 176 -12.27 4.61 9.70
C LEU A 176 -10.77 4.44 9.47
N THR A 177 -10.08 5.52 9.12
CA THR A 177 -8.65 5.53 8.88
C THR A 177 -7.94 6.45 9.86
N TYR A 178 -6.91 5.94 10.55
CA TYR A 178 -5.94 6.75 11.29
C TYR A 178 -4.69 6.92 10.43
N LYS A 179 -4.37 8.16 10.08
CA LYS A 179 -3.26 8.52 9.21
C LYS A 179 -2.34 9.51 9.90
N ILE A 180 -1.05 9.22 9.91
CA ILE A 180 -0.01 10.08 10.48
C ILE A 180 0.47 11.04 9.42
N TYR A 181 0.57 12.30 9.75
CA TYR A 181 1.16 13.38 8.96
C TYR A 181 2.37 13.93 9.69
N THR A 182 3.53 13.94 9.06
CA THR A 182 4.77 14.42 9.69
C THR A 182 5.66 15.15 8.70
N ARG A 183 6.38 16.15 9.22
CA ARG A 183 7.51 16.80 8.56
C ARG A 183 8.85 16.41 9.22
N GLU A 184 8.78 15.60 10.28
CA GLU A 184 9.91 15.13 11.05
C GLU A 184 10.40 13.78 10.55
N SER A 185 11.71 13.61 10.43
CA SER A 185 12.32 12.41 9.84
C SER A 185 12.51 11.26 10.85
N ASN A 186 12.76 11.59 12.12
CA ASN A 186 13.06 10.63 13.19
C ASN A 186 11.87 10.49 14.13
N LEU A 187 10.90 9.65 13.75
CA LEU A 187 9.63 9.49 14.45
C LEU A 187 9.48 8.08 14.98
N GLN A 188 9.20 7.96 16.29
CA GLN A 188 8.89 6.70 16.95
C GLN A 188 7.52 6.79 17.62
N LEU A 189 6.64 5.82 17.34
CA LEU A 189 5.40 5.64 18.07
C LEU A 189 5.67 4.79 19.32
N ASN A 190 5.46 5.38 20.49
CA ASN A 190 5.69 4.71 21.79
C ASN A 190 4.42 3.98 22.25
N ASN A 191 3.27 4.65 22.13
CA ASN A 191 2.00 4.10 22.57
C ASN A 191 0.85 4.67 21.75
N ALA A 192 -0.21 3.86 21.55
CA ALA A 192 -1.44 4.26 20.93
C ALA A 192 -2.63 3.66 21.68
N LYS A 193 -3.54 4.53 22.14
CA LYS A 193 -4.81 4.13 22.76
C LYS A 193 -5.95 4.51 21.84
N LEU A 194 -6.53 3.49 21.19
CA LEU A 194 -7.72 3.64 20.35
C LEU A 194 -8.98 3.60 21.19
N PRO A 195 -10.10 4.21 20.75
CA PRO A 195 -11.38 4.13 21.43
C PRO A 195 -12.05 2.75 21.25
N ASP A 196 -13.00 2.42 22.11
CA ASP A 196 -13.75 1.16 22.07
C ASP A 196 -14.83 1.08 20.98
N PHE A 197 -14.97 2.10 20.13
CA PHE A 197 -15.99 2.21 19.06
C PHE A 197 -17.42 1.90 19.54
N LYS A 198 -17.84 2.50 20.66
CA LYS A 198 -19.16 2.27 21.26
C LYS A 198 -20.29 2.52 20.25
N GLY A 199 -21.18 1.53 20.12
CA GLY A 199 -22.29 1.57 19.15
C GLY A 199 -21.94 1.08 17.75
N PHE A 200 -20.70 0.61 17.55
CA PHE A 200 -20.24 0.02 16.29
C PHE A 200 -19.67 -1.37 16.52
N HIS A 201 -19.98 -2.28 15.61
CA HIS A 201 -19.17 -3.47 15.43
C HIS A 201 -17.95 -3.10 14.57
N SER A 202 -16.75 -3.45 15.00
CA SER A 202 -15.50 -3.05 14.34
C SER A 202 -14.71 -4.28 13.89
N GLN A 203 -14.09 -4.17 12.71
CA GLN A 203 -13.14 -5.14 12.19
C GLN A 203 -11.90 -4.39 11.69
N GLU A 204 -10.72 -4.77 12.19
CA GLU A 204 -9.46 -4.17 11.73
C GLU A 204 -9.07 -4.74 10.37
N ILE A 205 -8.67 -3.86 9.45
CA ILE A 205 -8.10 -4.25 8.16
C ILE A 205 -6.64 -4.61 8.39
N GLU A 206 -6.28 -5.85 8.10
CA GLU A 206 -4.88 -6.28 8.14
C GLU A 206 -4.06 -5.47 7.13
N MET A 207 -3.06 -4.79 7.63
CA MET A 207 -2.13 -4.03 6.82
C MET A 207 -0.79 -4.75 6.75
N THR A 208 -0.13 -4.68 5.59
CA THR A 208 1.24 -5.19 5.45
C THR A 208 2.16 -4.47 6.43
N THR A 209 3.01 -5.21 7.11
CA THR A 209 3.87 -4.78 8.23
C THR A 209 4.83 -3.63 7.91
N ASN A 210 5.05 -3.33 6.64
CA ASN A 210 5.94 -2.25 6.21
C ASN A 210 5.15 -0.96 5.99
N ALA A 211 5.15 -0.08 6.99
CA ALA A 211 4.63 1.27 6.85
C ALA A 211 5.38 2.00 5.74
N ARG A 212 4.72 2.22 4.59
CA ARG A 212 5.27 3.01 3.49
C ARG A 212 4.92 4.47 3.72
N TRP A 213 5.94 5.29 3.88
CA TRP A 213 5.79 6.74 3.91
C TRP A 213 5.63 7.29 2.51
N THR A 214 4.60 8.10 2.28
CA THR A 214 4.31 8.74 0.99
C THR A 214 4.20 10.25 1.18
N PRO A 215 4.84 11.06 0.32
CA PRO A 215 4.66 12.51 0.35
C PRO A 215 3.25 12.91 -0.08
N GLU A 216 2.65 13.84 0.64
CA GLU A 216 1.30 14.34 0.39
C GLU A 216 1.22 15.84 0.69
N HIS A 217 0.52 16.59 -0.20
CA HIS A 217 0.21 17.99 0.03
C HIS A 217 -1.14 18.11 0.74
N TYR A 218 -1.13 18.73 1.93
CA TYR A 218 -2.32 18.91 2.75
C TYR A 218 -2.34 20.32 3.36
N GLN A 219 -3.44 21.04 3.18
CA GLN A 219 -3.64 22.42 3.68
C GLN A 219 -2.47 23.38 3.40
N GLY A 220 -1.96 23.35 2.15
CA GLY A 220 -0.90 24.23 1.71
C GLY A 220 0.51 23.83 2.13
N ARG A 221 0.71 22.65 2.72
CA ARG A 221 2.00 22.14 3.19
C ARG A 221 2.24 20.71 2.76
N ASN A 222 3.50 20.34 2.60
CA ASN A 222 3.92 18.99 2.26
C ASN A 222 4.28 18.19 3.52
N TYR A 223 3.81 16.95 3.58
CA TYR A 223 4.02 16.02 4.67
C TYR A 223 4.45 14.66 4.15
N TYR A 224 5.22 13.94 4.93
CA TYR A 224 5.27 12.49 4.83
C TYR A 224 4.09 11.90 5.57
N THR A 225 3.37 11.00 4.93
CA THR A 225 2.16 10.40 5.50
C THR A 225 2.24 8.88 5.45
N THR A 226 1.66 8.25 6.46
CA THR A 226 1.45 6.81 6.46
C THR A 226 0.13 6.47 7.15
N VAL A 227 -0.53 5.43 6.67
CA VAL A 227 -1.71 4.90 7.35
C VAL A 227 -1.24 4.06 8.53
N TYR A 228 -1.68 4.43 9.73
CA TYR A 228 -1.37 3.71 10.95
C TYR A 228 -2.26 2.48 11.11
N ARG A 229 -3.61 2.69 11.07
CA ARG A 229 -4.61 1.62 11.16
C ARG A 229 -5.87 1.99 10.40
N GLN A 230 -6.57 0.95 9.96
CA GLN A 230 -7.89 1.08 9.34
C GLN A 230 -8.85 0.07 9.95
N PHE A 231 -10.10 0.51 10.14
CA PHE A 231 -11.18 -0.32 10.66
C PHE A 231 -12.39 -0.20 9.74
N VAL A 232 -13.07 -1.30 9.50
CA VAL A 232 -14.43 -1.28 8.97
C VAL A 232 -15.38 -1.27 10.16
N LEU A 233 -16.25 -0.28 10.20
CA LEU A 233 -17.22 -0.08 11.26
C LEU A 233 -18.64 -0.29 10.71
N PHE A 234 -19.48 -0.97 11.51
CA PHE A 234 -20.87 -1.23 11.23
C PHE A 234 -21.70 -0.67 12.37
N PRO A 235 -22.50 0.40 12.18
CA PRO A 235 -23.35 0.95 13.23
C PRO A 235 -24.39 -0.08 13.67
N GLN A 236 -24.59 -0.21 14.98
CA GLN A 236 -25.53 -1.19 15.56
C GLN A 236 -26.92 -0.60 15.89
N GLN A 237 -27.03 0.72 15.80
CA GLN A 237 -28.29 1.44 16.11
C GLN A 237 -28.33 2.75 15.33
N SER A 238 -29.54 3.23 15.03
CA SER A 238 -29.77 4.55 14.42
C SER A 238 -29.55 5.68 15.41
N GLY A 239 -29.39 6.89 14.87
CA GLY A 239 -29.16 8.11 15.61
C GLY A 239 -27.76 8.68 15.41
N LYS A 240 -27.37 9.61 16.25
CA LYS A 240 -26.06 10.25 16.18
C LYS A 240 -25.06 9.52 17.07
N LEU A 241 -24.19 8.76 16.46
CA LEU A 241 -23.09 8.04 17.12
C LEU A 241 -21.80 8.84 17.04
N TYR A 242 -20.87 8.54 17.94
CA TYR A 242 -19.59 9.22 18.00
C TYR A 242 -18.44 8.23 18.08
N ILE A 243 -17.38 8.53 17.33
CA ILE A 243 -16.07 7.90 17.50
C ILE A 243 -15.27 8.84 18.38
N ASP A 244 -14.92 8.37 19.58
CA ASP A 244 -14.16 9.15 20.54
C ASP A 244 -12.70 9.34 20.10
N PRO A 245 -11.99 10.36 20.64
CA PRO A 245 -10.61 10.62 20.31
C PRO A 245 -9.68 9.44 20.62
N ALA A 246 -8.81 9.10 19.66
CA ALA A 246 -7.67 8.24 19.89
C ALA A 246 -6.49 9.07 20.44
N GLN A 247 -5.65 8.46 21.31
CA GLN A 247 -4.50 9.10 21.91
C GLN A 247 -3.22 8.39 21.49
N PHE A 248 -2.20 9.17 21.14
CA PHE A 248 -0.91 8.67 20.68
C PHE A 248 0.22 9.34 21.45
N GLN A 249 1.22 8.57 21.82
CA GLN A 249 2.47 9.07 22.40
C GLN A 249 3.59 8.80 21.41
N MET A 250 4.26 9.86 20.98
CA MET A 250 5.32 9.80 19.99
C MET A 250 6.58 10.44 20.52
N THR A 251 7.74 9.91 20.13
CA THR A 251 9.05 10.50 20.36
C THR A 251 9.65 10.92 19.02
N ILE A 252 10.16 12.13 18.98
CA ILE A 252 10.81 12.72 17.82
C ILE A 252 12.27 12.98 18.17
N GLY A 253 13.18 12.38 17.40
CA GLY A 253 14.62 12.66 17.52
C GLY A 253 14.98 13.85 16.64
N LYS A 254 15.40 14.98 17.25
CA LYS A 254 15.91 16.14 16.50
C LYS A 254 17.42 16.24 16.64
N PRO A 255 18.16 16.29 15.52
CA PRO A 255 19.56 16.62 15.55
C PRO A 255 19.74 18.07 16.00
N VAL A 256 20.54 18.30 17.01
CA VAL A 256 20.99 19.64 17.46
C VAL A 256 22.48 19.72 17.25
N GLN A 257 22.92 20.86 16.74
CA GLN A 257 24.33 21.12 16.62
C GLN A 257 24.90 21.33 18.03
N SER A 258 25.95 20.57 18.37
CA SER A 258 26.65 20.74 19.63
C SER A 258 27.65 21.89 19.48
N ASP A 259 27.62 22.84 20.42
CA ASP A 259 28.62 23.90 20.52
C ASP A 259 29.92 23.43 21.22
N ASP A 260 29.94 22.16 21.66
CA ASP A 260 31.13 21.56 22.30
C ASP A 260 32.15 21.13 21.23
N PRO A 261 33.38 21.68 21.21
CA PRO A 261 34.40 21.30 20.26
C PRO A 261 34.81 19.80 20.33
N PHE A 262 34.58 19.17 21.49
CA PHE A 262 34.90 17.76 21.73
C PHE A 262 33.84 16.85 21.01
N ASP A 263 32.57 17.20 21.09
CA ASP A 263 31.49 16.50 20.38
C ASP A 263 31.65 16.68 18.88
N ALA A 264 32.10 17.85 18.42
CA ALA A 264 32.35 18.10 17.00
C ALA A 264 33.45 17.20 16.45
N PHE A 265 34.45 16.86 17.26
CA PHE A 265 35.59 16.04 16.85
C PHE A 265 35.30 14.53 16.92
N PHE A 266 34.60 14.05 17.95
CA PHE A 266 34.40 12.62 18.20
C PHE A 266 33.05 12.08 17.70
N ASN A 267 32.00 12.91 17.70
CA ASN A 267 30.62 12.49 17.32
C ASN A 267 30.09 13.18 16.07
N GLY A 268 30.95 13.86 15.29
CA GLY A 268 30.51 14.61 14.10
C GLY A 268 29.68 15.86 14.43
N GLY A 269 29.71 16.35 15.68
CA GLY A 269 29.10 17.61 16.10
C GLY A 269 27.57 17.63 16.19
N SER A 270 26.90 16.48 16.14
CA SER A 270 25.45 16.42 16.23
C SER A 270 24.99 15.54 17.41
N ASN A 271 24.30 16.15 18.35
CA ASN A 271 23.54 15.47 19.40
C ASN A 271 22.08 15.32 18.96
N VAL A 272 21.43 14.24 19.35
CA VAL A 272 19.99 14.03 19.10
C VAL A 272 19.25 14.26 20.42
N ILE A 273 18.36 15.25 20.42
CA ILE A 273 17.42 15.44 21.53
C ILE A 273 16.11 14.71 21.24
N GLU A 274 15.57 14.07 22.26
CA GLU A 274 14.27 13.39 22.17
C GLU A 274 13.15 14.31 22.67
N ILE A 275 12.18 14.56 21.80
CA ILE A 275 10.98 15.34 22.12
C ILE A 275 9.79 14.40 22.20
N LYS A 276 9.19 14.27 23.39
CA LYS A 276 7.97 13.48 23.59
C LYS A 276 6.75 14.34 23.29
N LYS A 277 5.82 13.81 22.48
CA LYS A 277 4.60 14.49 22.07
C LYS A 277 3.39 13.58 22.24
N ASN A 278 2.36 14.13 22.92
CA ASN A 278 1.03 13.51 23.01
C ASN A 278 0.12 14.12 21.95
N ILE A 279 -0.51 13.29 21.15
CA ILE A 279 -1.40 13.67 20.06
C ILE A 279 -2.75 13.03 20.32
N SER A 280 -3.82 13.82 20.20
CA SER A 280 -5.20 13.34 20.28
C SER A 280 -5.92 13.64 18.97
N THR A 281 -6.65 12.66 18.43
CA THR A 281 -7.48 12.90 17.26
C THR A 281 -8.78 13.61 17.63
N PRO A 282 -9.41 14.33 16.72
CA PRO A 282 -10.75 14.90 16.98
C PRO A 282 -11.79 13.79 17.12
N LYS A 283 -12.88 14.11 17.85
CA LYS A 283 -14.09 13.32 17.93
C LYS A 283 -14.84 13.38 16.59
N ILE A 284 -15.30 12.23 16.06
CA ILE A 284 -16.02 12.16 14.78
C ILE A 284 -17.46 11.82 15.06
N ALA A 285 -18.40 12.60 14.50
CA ALA A 285 -19.82 12.33 14.54
C ALA A 285 -20.23 11.53 13.30
N ILE A 286 -20.99 10.46 13.50
CA ILE A 286 -21.59 9.63 12.45
C ILE A 286 -23.11 9.69 12.61
N ASN A 287 -23.81 10.13 11.58
CA ASN A 287 -25.27 10.15 11.53
C ASN A 287 -25.74 8.81 10.94
N VAL A 288 -26.42 8.02 11.76
CA VAL A 288 -26.91 6.70 11.36
C VAL A 288 -28.41 6.77 11.14
N ASN A 289 -28.84 6.57 9.91
CA ASN A 289 -30.24 6.51 9.54
C ASN A 289 -30.81 5.12 9.88
N PRO A 290 -32.08 5.03 10.33
CA PRO A 290 -32.75 3.75 10.44
C PRO A 290 -32.88 3.11 9.05
N LEU A 291 -32.98 1.79 9.02
CA LEU A 291 -33.29 1.08 7.78
C LEU A 291 -34.65 1.54 7.23
N PRO A 292 -34.83 1.54 5.89
CA PRO A 292 -36.09 1.92 5.26
C PRO A 292 -37.29 1.14 5.83
N THR A 293 -38.42 1.79 5.93
CA THR A 293 -39.65 1.15 6.35
C THR A 293 -40.13 0.15 5.28
N GLY A 294 -40.87 -0.91 5.70
CA GLY A 294 -41.39 -1.91 4.78
C GLY A 294 -40.38 -2.99 4.37
N LYS A 295 -39.35 -3.23 5.19
CA LYS A 295 -38.46 -4.37 4.99
C LYS A 295 -39.29 -5.67 4.98
N PRO A 296 -38.96 -6.64 4.09
CA PRO A 296 -39.60 -7.95 4.03
C PRO A 296 -39.47 -8.71 5.37
N ALA A 297 -40.39 -9.63 5.65
CA ALA A 297 -40.35 -10.42 6.88
C ALA A 297 -39.11 -11.33 6.95
N ASP A 298 -38.59 -11.74 5.80
CA ASP A 298 -37.41 -12.56 5.58
C ASP A 298 -36.11 -11.76 5.41
N PHE A 299 -36.14 -10.44 5.71
CA PHE A 299 -34.94 -9.61 5.65
C PHE A 299 -33.86 -10.11 6.60
N SER A 300 -32.75 -10.59 6.05
CA SER A 300 -31.65 -11.22 6.79
C SER A 300 -30.63 -10.24 7.39
N GLY A 301 -30.81 -8.93 7.22
CA GLY A 301 -29.90 -7.90 7.76
C GLY A 301 -28.78 -7.48 6.80
N GLY A 302 -28.77 -7.93 5.55
CA GLY A 302 -27.80 -7.51 4.54
C GLY A 302 -27.98 -6.03 4.18
N VAL A 303 -26.96 -5.20 4.44
CA VAL A 303 -26.93 -3.77 4.07
C VAL A 303 -25.67 -3.52 3.24
N GLY A 304 -25.88 -3.05 2.01
CA GLY A 304 -24.79 -2.85 1.02
C GLY A 304 -25.31 -2.94 -0.39
N GLU A 305 -24.37 -3.11 -1.33
CA GLU A 305 -24.65 -3.33 -2.74
C GLU A 305 -24.37 -4.80 -3.08
N PHE A 306 -25.42 -5.55 -3.43
CA PHE A 306 -25.31 -6.98 -3.66
C PHE A 306 -25.91 -7.38 -5.02
N ASN A 307 -25.27 -8.35 -5.64
CA ASN A 307 -25.78 -9.09 -6.79
C ASN A 307 -26.02 -10.52 -6.40
N ILE A 308 -27.14 -11.08 -6.87
CA ILE A 308 -27.42 -12.51 -6.73
C ILE A 308 -27.53 -13.14 -8.10
N SER A 309 -26.94 -14.31 -8.25
CA SER A 309 -27.09 -15.16 -9.43
C SER A 309 -27.29 -16.61 -9.01
N SER A 310 -28.03 -17.36 -9.85
CA SER A 310 -28.26 -18.77 -9.63
C SER A 310 -27.90 -19.58 -10.86
N SER A 311 -27.47 -20.80 -10.65
CA SER A 311 -27.20 -21.76 -11.71
C SER A 311 -27.51 -23.17 -11.24
N ILE A 312 -27.87 -24.04 -12.16
CA ILE A 312 -28.13 -25.47 -11.93
C ILE A 312 -27.17 -26.30 -12.77
N ASN A 313 -26.77 -27.46 -12.28
CA ASN A 313 -25.85 -28.36 -12.97
C ASN A 313 -26.48 -29.06 -14.19
N SER A 314 -27.80 -29.29 -14.19
CA SER A 314 -28.54 -29.90 -15.33
C SER A 314 -29.95 -29.38 -15.35
N LYS A 315 -30.53 -29.28 -16.58
CA LYS A 315 -31.92 -28.90 -16.82
C LYS A 315 -32.81 -30.15 -17.11
N GLU A 316 -32.19 -31.27 -17.39
CA GLU A 316 -32.87 -32.55 -17.68
C GLU A 316 -32.32 -33.61 -16.74
N LEU A 317 -33.21 -34.27 -16.01
CA LEU A 317 -32.87 -35.26 -14.97
C LEU A 317 -33.77 -36.47 -15.12
N LYS A 318 -33.25 -37.61 -14.72
CA LYS A 318 -34.03 -38.82 -14.51
C LYS A 318 -34.40 -38.94 -13.02
N THR A 319 -35.40 -39.74 -12.73
CA THR A 319 -35.74 -40.07 -11.35
C THR A 319 -34.52 -40.65 -10.63
N ASN A 320 -34.27 -40.20 -9.41
CA ASN A 320 -33.10 -40.46 -8.58
C ASN A 320 -31.77 -39.78 -9.03
N ASP A 321 -31.78 -38.91 -10.02
CA ASP A 321 -30.61 -38.09 -10.31
C ASP A 321 -30.50 -36.94 -9.32
N ALA A 322 -29.26 -36.57 -8.93
CA ALA A 322 -29.01 -35.43 -8.06
C ALA A 322 -28.93 -34.13 -8.88
N ILE A 323 -29.63 -33.12 -8.41
CA ILE A 323 -29.51 -31.74 -8.91
C ILE A 323 -28.77 -30.87 -7.89
N THR A 324 -27.88 -30.03 -8.38
CA THR A 324 -27.21 -29.05 -7.55
C THR A 324 -27.59 -27.65 -8.00
N ILE A 325 -28.16 -26.87 -7.11
CA ILE A 325 -28.44 -25.47 -7.29
C ILE A 325 -27.33 -24.67 -6.62
N LYS A 326 -26.68 -23.80 -7.39
CA LYS A 326 -25.64 -22.92 -6.92
C LYS A 326 -26.19 -21.50 -6.90
N LEU A 327 -26.20 -20.89 -5.69
CA LEU A 327 -26.47 -19.49 -5.51
C LEU A 327 -25.17 -18.76 -5.23
N VAL A 328 -24.98 -17.62 -5.89
CA VAL A 328 -23.82 -16.75 -5.69
C VAL A 328 -24.34 -15.38 -5.29
N ILE A 329 -24.01 -14.95 -4.06
CA ILE A 329 -24.25 -13.59 -3.59
C ILE A 329 -22.90 -12.89 -3.57
N SER A 330 -22.76 -11.82 -4.35
CA SER A 330 -21.52 -11.05 -4.46
C SER A 330 -21.80 -9.57 -4.25
N GLY A 331 -20.81 -8.84 -3.74
CA GLY A 331 -20.95 -7.39 -3.54
C GLY A 331 -20.12 -6.83 -2.41
N THR A 332 -20.48 -5.63 -1.97
CA THR A 332 -19.86 -4.89 -0.88
C THR A 332 -20.89 -4.56 0.20
N GLY A 333 -20.52 -4.74 1.46
CA GLY A 333 -21.41 -4.49 2.61
C GLY A 333 -21.19 -5.50 3.72
N ASN A 334 -22.22 -5.78 4.50
CA ASN A 334 -22.13 -6.75 5.61
C ASN A 334 -22.53 -8.17 5.18
N LEU A 335 -21.89 -8.71 4.15
CA LEU A 335 -22.12 -10.05 3.58
C LEU A 335 -22.25 -11.16 4.63
N LYS A 336 -21.58 -11.03 5.78
CA LYS A 336 -21.64 -12.02 6.87
C LYS A 336 -22.99 -12.09 7.60
N LEU A 337 -23.83 -11.04 7.48
CA LEU A 337 -25.17 -11.02 8.08
C LEU A 337 -26.25 -11.59 7.14
N ILE A 338 -25.89 -11.84 5.88
CA ILE A 338 -26.84 -12.44 4.92
C ILE A 338 -26.99 -13.92 5.30
N SER A 339 -28.16 -14.29 5.77
CA SER A 339 -28.50 -15.71 6.03
C SER A 339 -28.81 -16.42 4.72
N ASN A 340 -28.74 -17.75 4.76
CA ASN A 340 -29.13 -18.56 3.62
C ASN A 340 -30.59 -18.29 3.26
N PRO A 341 -30.91 -18.04 1.98
CA PRO A 341 -32.28 -17.83 1.56
C PRO A 341 -33.08 -19.13 1.77
N GLU A 342 -34.27 -19.01 2.28
CA GLU A 342 -35.20 -20.13 2.38
C GLU A 342 -35.81 -20.40 0.98
N ILE A 343 -35.50 -21.56 0.42
CA ILE A 343 -35.99 -21.97 -0.90
C ILE A 343 -36.98 -23.10 -0.70
N LYS A 344 -38.19 -22.91 -1.24
CA LYS A 344 -39.21 -23.96 -1.28
C LYS A 344 -39.05 -24.78 -2.55
N PHE A 345 -38.86 -26.07 -2.38
CA PHE A 345 -38.80 -27.04 -3.44
C PHE A 345 -40.14 -27.76 -3.57
N PRO A 346 -40.47 -28.33 -4.76
CA PRO A 346 -41.60 -29.25 -4.91
C PRO A 346 -41.46 -30.46 -3.96
N ASP A 347 -42.58 -30.98 -3.48
CA ASP A 347 -42.60 -32.08 -2.50
C ASP A 347 -41.97 -33.41 -3.01
N ASP A 348 -41.80 -33.52 -4.33
CA ASP A 348 -41.16 -34.70 -4.97
C ASP A 348 -39.61 -34.67 -4.92
N PHE A 349 -39.02 -33.62 -4.34
CA PHE A 349 -37.56 -33.52 -4.18
C PHE A 349 -37.16 -33.76 -2.72
N GLU A 350 -36.15 -34.60 -2.56
CA GLU A 350 -35.43 -34.70 -1.28
C GLU A 350 -34.37 -33.60 -1.23
N VAL A 351 -34.48 -32.69 -0.24
CA VAL A 351 -33.59 -31.54 -0.11
C VAL A 351 -32.53 -31.85 0.96
N TYR A 352 -31.27 -31.67 0.60
CA TYR A 352 -30.13 -31.81 1.49
C TYR A 352 -29.72 -30.44 2.09
N ASP A 353 -29.02 -30.49 3.21
CA ASP A 353 -28.50 -29.27 3.86
C ASP A 353 -27.58 -28.49 2.92
N PRO A 354 -27.74 -27.15 2.82
CA PRO A 354 -26.92 -26.33 1.94
C PRO A 354 -25.47 -26.26 2.41
N LYS A 355 -24.53 -26.44 1.47
CA LYS A 355 -23.11 -26.19 1.71
C LYS A 355 -22.80 -24.74 1.39
N VAL A 356 -22.33 -23.98 2.39
CA VAL A 356 -21.97 -22.57 2.25
C VAL A 356 -20.47 -22.40 2.20
N ASP A 357 -19.97 -21.72 1.17
CA ASP A 357 -18.57 -21.28 1.06
C ASP A 357 -18.53 -19.76 0.99
N ASN A 358 -18.00 -19.13 2.03
CA ASN A 358 -17.89 -17.68 2.14
C ASN A 358 -16.47 -17.22 1.83
N GLN A 359 -16.27 -16.57 0.68
CA GLN A 359 -15.02 -15.97 0.27
C GLN A 359 -15.12 -14.44 0.43
N VAL A 360 -15.04 -13.98 1.68
CA VAL A 360 -15.20 -12.56 2.04
C VAL A 360 -13.85 -11.99 2.45
N ARG A 361 -13.48 -10.85 1.86
CA ARG A 361 -12.28 -10.08 2.20
C ARG A 361 -12.68 -8.74 2.78
N LEU A 362 -11.95 -8.33 3.80
CA LEU A 362 -12.05 -6.98 4.34
C LEU A 362 -11.23 -6.04 3.46
N THR A 363 -11.87 -5.02 2.88
CA THR A 363 -11.25 -4.04 1.99
C THR A 363 -11.53 -2.62 2.47
N ARG A 364 -10.93 -1.63 1.81
CA ARG A 364 -11.22 -0.21 2.07
C ARG A 364 -12.64 0.21 1.68
N GLU A 365 -13.33 -0.60 0.92
CA GLU A 365 -14.73 -0.38 0.50
C GLU A 365 -15.72 -1.09 1.43
N GLY A 366 -15.22 -1.77 2.46
CA GLY A 366 -15.98 -2.62 3.37
C GLY A 366 -15.68 -4.11 3.18
N LEU A 367 -16.59 -4.96 3.60
CA LEU A 367 -16.51 -6.39 3.30
C LEU A 367 -16.91 -6.61 1.84
N THR A 368 -15.96 -7.09 1.06
CA THR A 368 -16.16 -7.43 -0.36
C THR A 368 -15.95 -8.92 -0.56
N GLY A 369 -16.80 -9.57 -1.33
CA GLY A 369 -16.63 -10.99 -1.58
C GLY A 369 -17.84 -11.64 -2.19
N LEU A 370 -17.85 -12.98 -2.09
CA LEU A 370 -18.95 -13.81 -2.55
C LEU A 370 -19.27 -14.88 -1.50
N SER A 371 -20.56 -15.20 -1.39
CA SER A 371 -21.07 -16.36 -0.69
C SER A 371 -21.60 -17.34 -1.73
N LEU A 372 -21.09 -18.56 -1.69
CA LEU A 372 -21.53 -19.67 -2.54
C LEU A 372 -22.38 -20.61 -1.71
N ILE A 373 -23.61 -20.84 -2.12
CA ILE A 373 -24.55 -21.75 -1.47
C ILE A 373 -24.87 -22.87 -2.46
N HIS A 374 -24.53 -24.08 -2.11
CA HIS A 374 -24.83 -25.29 -2.89
C HIS A 374 -25.96 -26.04 -2.18
N ILE A 375 -27.04 -26.28 -2.88
CA ILE A 375 -28.22 -26.99 -2.39
C ILE A 375 -28.43 -28.21 -3.28
#